data_76d285ff9c2a499f73a529c599cf9b09
#
_entry.id   76d285ff9c2a499f73a529c599cf9b09
#
_cell.length_a   1.000
_cell.length_b   1.000
_cell.length_c   1.000
_cell.angle_alpha   90.00
_cell.angle_beta   90.00
_cell.angle_gamma   90.00
#
_symmetry.space_group_name_H-M   'P 1'
#
loop_
_entity.id
_entity.type
_entity.pdbx_description
1 polymer ?
#
loop_
_entity_poly.entity_id
_entity_poly.type
_entity_poly.pdbx_seq_one_letter_code
_entity_poly.pdbx_strand_id
1 'polypeptide(L)'
;MSVDLPKHEMLANRLAEILLKLNLDERPSRQELAAEFKVTERTIYRDLNRLGSIVEQLPDGRYQLASEYRGKLKPKDLQSFAQLAGVEQLFPDASPQFLVALLDTLCQGSLLVHGHQYERFKPHDKSFDLLNEAVTGQRICRLTYRDKPRELHPYRLINKNGIWYLAATEQGQLKAFAFSRISQLSVTEQTFAPDATIQANIENEDDIWFNREKTEVLLSIAPEIAYYFRRRKLLPKQELVRELESGG
;
A
#
# COMPACT_ATOMS: atom_id res chain seq x y z
N MET A 1 7.31 -10.30 -46.13
CA MET A 1 7.97 -11.62 -46.15
C MET A 1 7.70 -12.24 -44.77
N SER A 2 6.73 -13.18 -44.71
CA SER A 2 6.51 -13.96 -43.46
C SER A 2 7.67 -14.94 -43.32
N VAL A 3 8.49 -14.77 -42.29
CA VAL A 3 9.48 -15.77 -41.90
C VAL A 3 8.70 -16.94 -41.32
N ASP A 4 8.67 -18.06 -42.04
CA ASP A 4 8.05 -19.30 -41.54
C ASP A 4 8.97 -19.84 -40.44
N LEU A 5 8.60 -19.57 -39.19
CA LEU A 5 9.35 -20.02 -38.00
C LEU A 5 9.29 -21.55 -37.88
N PRO A 6 10.38 -22.24 -37.50
CA PRO A 6 10.38 -23.67 -37.28
C PRO A 6 9.31 -24.10 -36.27
N LYS A 7 8.67 -25.26 -36.46
CA LYS A 7 7.56 -25.76 -35.61
C LYS A 7 7.90 -25.78 -34.10
N HIS A 8 9.16 -25.98 -33.76
CA HIS A 8 9.64 -25.97 -32.37
C HIS A 8 9.67 -24.56 -31.77
N GLU A 9 10.04 -23.57 -32.57
CA GLU A 9 10.08 -22.17 -32.16
C GLU A 9 8.67 -21.60 -31.98
N MET A 10 7.74 -21.95 -32.86
CA MET A 10 6.31 -21.63 -32.71
C MET A 10 5.71 -22.25 -31.45
N LEU A 11 6.10 -23.45 -31.04
CA LEU A 11 5.67 -24.07 -29.80
C LEU A 11 6.24 -23.34 -28.58
N ALA A 12 7.54 -23.05 -28.58
CA ALA A 12 8.20 -22.38 -27.47
C ALA A 12 7.58 -20.98 -27.21
N ASN A 13 7.39 -20.20 -28.29
CA ASN A 13 6.75 -18.89 -28.22
C ASN A 13 5.32 -18.98 -27.65
N ARG A 14 4.52 -19.94 -28.15
CA ARG A 14 3.15 -20.13 -27.65
C ARG A 14 3.11 -20.54 -26.18
N LEU A 15 3.99 -21.44 -25.72
CA LEU A 15 4.09 -21.81 -24.31
C LEU A 15 4.50 -20.61 -23.43
N ALA A 16 5.46 -19.79 -23.90
CA ALA A 16 5.87 -18.58 -23.21
C ALA A 16 4.72 -17.58 -23.08
N GLU A 17 3.97 -17.34 -24.16
CA GLU A 17 2.81 -16.43 -24.14
C GLU A 17 1.68 -16.96 -23.25
N ILE A 18 1.39 -18.27 -23.25
CA ILE A 18 0.43 -18.88 -22.32
C ILE A 18 0.87 -18.64 -20.87
N LEU A 19 2.13 -18.91 -20.55
CA LEU A 19 2.66 -18.70 -19.20
C LEU A 19 2.59 -17.21 -18.79
N LEU A 20 2.90 -16.31 -19.71
CA LEU A 20 2.81 -14.88 -19.45
C LEU A 20 1.37 -14.44 -19.10
N LYS A 21 0.38 -14.90 -19.89
CA LYS A 21 -1.05 -14.65 -19.62
C LYS A 21 -1.47 -15.16 -18.24
N LEU A 22 -1.11 -16.41 -17.94
CA LEU A 22 -1.43 -17.02 -16.66
C LEU A 22 -0.75 -16.31 -15.49
N ASN A 23 0.47 -15.79 -15.69
CA ASN A 23 1.19 -15.01 -14.69
C ASN A 23 0.55 -13.62 -14.44
N LEU A 24 -0.10 -13.05 -15.46
CA LEU A 24 -0.89 -11.83 -15.35
C LEU A 24 -2.28 -12.04 -14.74
N ASP A 25 -2.55 -13.23 -14.17
CA ASP A 25 -3.83 -13.66 -13.60
C ASP A 25 -4.98 -13.69 -14.64
N GLU A 26 -4.64 -13.72 -15.93
CA GLU A 26 -5.61 -14.06 -16.96
C GLU A 26 -6.01 -15.52 -16.79
N ARG A 27 -7.30 -15.81 -16.98
CA ARG A 27 -7.84 -17.16 -16.83
C ARG A 27 -8.47 -17.60 -18.15
N PRO A 28 -7.65 -17.85 -19.18
CA PRO A 28 -8.16 -18.22 -20.48
C PRO A 28 -8.74 -19.64 -20.51
N SER A 29 -9.78 -19.84 -21.30
CA SER A 29 -10.26 -21.15 -21.68
C SER A 29 -9.41 -21.73 -22.86
N ARG A 30 -9.52 -23.02 -23.12
CA ARG A 30 -8.90 -23.64 -24.29
C ARG A 30 -9.37 -23.04 -25.60
N GLN A 31 -10.67 -22.68 -25.66
CA GLN A 31 -11.27 -22.10 -26.84
C GLN A 31 -10.72 -20.70 -27.14
N GLU A 32 -10.58 -19.85 -26.11
CA GLU A 32 -9.98 -18.52 -26.22
C GLU A 32 -8.53 -18.61 -26.73
N LEU A 33 -7.71 -19.49 -26.10
CA LEU A 33 -6.32 -19.71 -26.52
C LEU A 33 -6.23 -20.26 -27.95
N ALA A 34 -7.12 -21.19 -28.32
CA ALA A 34 -7.13 -21.77 -29.66
C ALA A 34 -7.44 -20.74 -30.74
N ALA A 35 -8.40 -19.85 -30.46
CA ALA A 35 -8.77 -18.76 -31.35
C ALA A 35 -7.61 -17.74 -31.49
N GLU A 36 -6.98 -17.34 -30.39
CA GLU A 36 -5.89 -16.38 -30.36
C GLU A 36 -4.65 -16.86 -31.10
N PHE A 37 -4.21 -18.11 -30.82
CA PHE A 37 -3.04 -18.69 -31.46
C PHE A 37 -3.32 -19.31 -32.83
N LYS A 38 -4.57 -19.25 -33.31
CA LYS A 38 -5.01 -19.83 -34.59
C LYS A 38 -4.64 -21.31 -34.73
N VAL A 39 -4.85 -22.07 -33.65
CA VAL A 39 -4.60 -23.52 -33.60
C VAL A 39 -5.85 -24.25 -33.10
N THR A 40 -5.84 -25.57 -33.15
CA THR A 40 -6.96 -26.36 -32.61
C THR A 40 -6.93 -26.44 -31.09
N GLU A 41 -8.07 -26.58 -30.44
CA GLU A 41 -8.16 -26.82 -28.99
C GLU A 41 -7.34 -28.06 -28.54
N ARG A 42 -7.24 -29.08 -29.42
CA ARG A 42 -6.40 -30.25 -29.18
C ARG A 42 -4.92 -29.88 -29.09
N THR A 43 -4.46 -28.88 -29.85
CA THR A 43 -3.09 -28.37 -29.79
C THR A 43 -2.88 -27.67 -28.45
N ILE A 44 -3.80 -26.77 -28.05
CA ILE A 44 -3.73 -26.09 -26.75
C ILE A 44 -3.77 -27.09 -25.58
N TYR A 45 -4.62 -28.09 -25.64
CA TYR A 45 -4.65 -29.15 -24.61
C TYR A 45 -3.29 -29.87 -24.44
N ARG A 46 -2.62 -30.18 -25.55
CA ARG A 46 -1.27 -30.78 -25.52
C ARG A 46 -0.24 -29.81 -24.95
N ASP A 47 -0.36 -28.54 -25.27
CA ASP A 47 0.56 -27.51 -24.79
C ASP A 47 0.39 -27.27 -23.28
N LEU A 48 -0.84 -27.18 -22.79
CA LEU A 48 -1.14 -27.09 -21.35
C LEU A 48 -0.65 -28.35 -20.60
N ASN A 49 -0.83 -29.54 -21.17
CA ASN A 49 -0.31 -30.78 -20.57
C ASN A 49 1.24 -30.83 -20.51
N ARG A 50 1.94 -30.12 -21.41
CA ARG A 50 3.41 -29.98 -21.34
C ARG A 50 3.86 -29.10 -20.19
N LEU A 51 3.03 -28.16 -19.78
CA LEU A 51 3.27 -27.31 -18.60
C LEU A 51 3.06 -28.09 -17.28
N GLY A 52 2.39 -29.25 -17.34
CA GLY A 52 2.24 -30.16 -16.20
C GLY A 52 1.58 -29.52 -14.99
N SER A 53 2.18 -29.71 -13.82
CA SER A 53 1.68 -29.20 -12.54
C SER A 53 1.78 -27.68 -12.39
N ILE A 54 2.44 -26.98 -13.33
CA ILE A 54 2.53 -25.51 -13.29
C ILE A 54 1.16 -24.86 -13.55
N VAL A 55 0.28 -25.56 -14.26
CA VAL A 55 -1.04 -25.07 -14.68
C VAL A 55 -2.14 -25.96 -14.13
N GLU A 56 -3.15 -25.38 -13.52
CA GLU A 56 -4.34 -26.08 -13.06
C GLU A 56 -5.60 -25.61 -13.80
N GLN A 57 -6.53 -26.56 -14.02
CA GLN A 57 -7.84 -26.26 -14.59
C GLN A 57 -8.86 -25.96 -13.47
N LEU A 58 -9.56 -24.86 -13.63
CA LEU A 58 -10.66 -24.47 -12.74
C LEU A 58 -11.94 -25.27 -13.06
N PRO A 59 -12.91 -25.34 -12.12
CA PRO A 59 -14.19 -26.00 -12.33
C PRO A 59 -15.00 -25.47 -13.51
N ASP A 60 -14.81 -24.19 -13.88
CA ASP A 60 -15.45 -23.53 -15.02
C ASP A 60 -14.77 -23.82 -16.37
N GLY A 61 -13.71 -24.65 -16.38
CA GLY A 61 -12.95 -25.05 -17.57
C GLY A 61 -11.84 -24.08 -17.99
N ARG A 62 -11.65 -22.97 -17.26
CA ARG A 62 -10.56 -22.01 -17.46
C ARG A 62 -9.27 -22.52 -16.82
N TYR A 63 -8.15 -21.93 -17.19
CA TYR A 63 -6.83 -22.32 -16.70
C TYR A 63 -6.19 -21.19 -15.92
N GLN A 64 -5.41 -21.52 -14.90
CA GLN A 64 -4.58 -20.60 -14.12
C GLN A 64 -3.27 -21.25 -13.72
N LEU A 65 -2.30 -20.47 -13.23
CA LEU A 65 -1.13 -21.04 -12.58
C LEU A 65 -1.54 -21.75 -11.30
N ALA A 66 -0.96 -22.89 -11.00
CA ALA A 66 -1.11 -23.55 -9.71
C ALA A 66 -0.63 -22.61 -8.57
N SER A 67 -1.26 -22.72 -7.40
CA SER A 67 -1.06 -21.80 -6.28
C SER A 67 0.41 -21.63 -5.87
N GLU A 68 1.21 -22.66 -5.99
CA GLU A 68 2.65 -22.71 -5.69
C GLU A 68 3.50 -21.88 -6.67
N TYR A 69 3.02 -21.66 -7.90
CA TYR A 69 3.71 -20.91 -8.96
C TYR A 69 3.13 -19.51 -9.17
N ARG A 70 2.00 -19.20 -8.52
CA ARG A 70 1.47 -17.84 -8.54
C ARG A 70 2.39 -16.92 -7.75
N GLY A 71 2.85 -15.87 -8.38
CA GLY A 71 3.59 -14.82 -7.70
C GLY A 71 2.82 -14.35 -6.46
N LYS A 72 3.51 -14.21 -5.33
CA LYS A 72 2.89 -13.80 -4.07
C LYS A 72 2.31 -12.38 -4.12
N LEU A 73 2.76 -11.56 -5.09
CA LEU A 73 2.30 -10.19 -5.31
C LEU A 73 1.82 -10.03 -6.74
N LYS A 74 0.58 -9.57 -6.91
CA LYS A 74 0.02 -9.17 -8.20
C LYS A 74 0.35 -7.70 -8.47
N PRO A 75 0.37 -7.24 -9.73
CA PRO A 75 0.56 -5.82 -10.04
C PRO A 75 -0.37 -4.88 -9.26
N LYS A 76 -1.64 -5.26 -9.07
CA LYS A 76 -2.59 -4.50 -8.25
C LYS A 76 -2.23 -4.46 -6.75
N ASP A 77 -1.53 -5.48 -6.24
CA ASP A 77 -1.08 -5.49 -4.85
C ASP A 77 0.06 -4.48 -4.65
N LEU A 78 0.91 -4.28 -5.68
CA LEU A 78 1.92 -3.22 -5.70
C LEU A 78 1.28 -1.84 -5.69
N GLN A 79 0.19 -1.64 -6.44
CA GLN A 79 -0.56 -0.38 -6.43
C GLN A 79 -1.18 -0.13 -5.05
N SER A 80 -1.84 -1.14 -4.48
CA SER A 80 -2.39 -1.06 -3.12
C SER A 80 -1.31 -0.77 -2.08
N PHE A 81 -0.13 -1.40 -2.22
CA PHE A 81 1.01 -1.13 -1.36
C PHE A 81 1.52 0.31 -1.52
N ALA A 82 1.66 0.80 -2.77
CA ALA A 82 2.08 2.18 -3.04
C ALA A 82 1.12 3.20 -2.42
N GLN A 83 -0.19 2.94 -2.51
CA GLN A 83 -1.23 3.76 -1.91
C GLN A 83 -1.15 3.73 -0.37
N LEU A 84 -1.09 2.54 0.23
CA LEU A 84 -0.97 2.37 1.69
C LEU A 84 0.32 2.97 2.24
N ALA A 85 1.42 2.86 1.50
CA ALA A 85 2.70 3.42 1.88
C ALA A 85 2.80 4.94 1.63
N GLY A 86 1.79 5.56 1.00
CA GLY A 86 1.80 6.98 0.67
C GLY A 86 2.84 7.36 -0.39
N VAL A 87 3.33 6.39 -1.16
CA VAL A 87 4.35 6.61 -2.20
C VAL A 87 3.77 6.71 -3.61
N GLU A 88 2.47 6.49 -3.76
CA GLU A 88 1.77 6.57 -5.05
C GLU A 88 2.05 7.88 -5.79
N GLN A 89 2.01 9.01 -5.05
CA GLN A 89 2.23 10.36 -5.61
C GLN A 89 3.70 10.71 -5.87
N LEU A 90 4.65 9.83 -5.50
CA LEU A 90 6.07 10.04 -5.81
C LEU A 90 6.37 9.86 -7.31
N PHE A 91 5.51 9.16 -8.03
CA PHE A 91 5.71 8.80 -9.41
C PHE A 91 4.66 9.45 -10.31
N PRO A 92 5.02 9.81 -11.55
CA PRO A 92 4.10 10.44 -12.50
C PRO A 92 2.97 9.52 -12.95
N ASP A 93 3.16 8.20 -12.85
CA ASP A 93 2.18 7.17 -13.14
C ASP A 93 2.25 6.09 -12.05
N ALA A 94 1.12 5.75 -11.46
CA ALA A 94 0.98 4.72 -10.45
C ALA A 94 0.26 3.46 -10.99
N SER A 95 0.19 3.30 -12.31
CA SER A 95 -0.36 2.08 -12.91
C SER A 95 0.44 0.85 -12.49
N PRO A 96 -0.20 -0.32 -12.34
CA PRO A 96 0.49 -1.55 -11.97
C PRO A 96 1.66 -1.89 -12.91
N GLN A 97 1.50 -1.62 -14.20
CA GLN A 97 2.51 -1.87 -15.23
C GLN A 97 3.72 -0.95 -15.05
N PHE A 98 3.48 0.34 -14.79
CA PHE A 98 4.53 1.30 -14.52
C PHE A 98 5.30 0.94 -13.24
N LEU A 99 4.62 0.57 -12.16
CA LEU A 99 5.25 0.18 -10.90
C LEU A 99 6.13 -1.05 -11.05
N VAL A 100 5.72 -2.05 -11.85
CA VAL A 100 6.56 -3.22 -12.16
C VAL A 100 7.80 -2.80 -12.96
N ALA A 101 7.62 -2.01 -14.02
CA ALA A 101 8.75 -1.51 -14.83
C ALA A 101 9.71 -0.63 -14.01
N LEU A 102 9.18 0.12 -13.04
CA LEU A 102 9.97 0.94 -12.14
C LEU A 102 10.89 0.11 -11.24
N LEU A 103 10.43 -1.03 -10.75
CA LEU A 103 11.25 -1.94 -9.95
C LEU A 103 12.48 -2.41 -10.74
N ASP A 104 12.31 -2.75 -12.02
CA ASP A 104 13.43 -3.11 -12.90
C ASP A 104 14.37 -1.93 -13.14
N THR A 105 13.81 -0.72 -13.33
CA THR A 105 14.58 0.50 -13.56
C THR A 105 15.36 0.95 -12.33
N LEU A 106 14.80 0.81 -11.12
CA LEU A 106 15.50 1.10 -9.86
C LEU A 106 16.74 0.22 -9.68
N CYS A 107 16.69 -1.03 -10.13
CA CYS A 107 17.85 -1.91 -10.14
C CYS A 107 18.97 -1.43 -11.10
N GLN A 108 18.64 -0.60 -12.08
CA GLN A 108 19.60 -0.05 -13.06
C GLN A 108 20.17 1.32 -12.67
N GLY A 109 19.78 1.89 -11.52
CA GLY A 109 20.34 3.12 -10.98
C GLY A 109 19.96 4.43 -11.69
N SER A 110 18.94 4.43 -12.55
CA SER A 110 18.47 5.62 -13.28
C SER A 110 17.61 6.57 -12.42
N LEU A 111 17.14 6.11 -11.27
CA LEU A 111 16.28 6.87 -10.36
C LEU A 111 16.93 6.97 -8.98
N LEU A 112 16.90 8.18 -8.42
CA LEU A 112 17.28 8.44 -7.03
C LEU A 112 16.09 9.06 -6.29
N VAL A 113 15.55 8.33 -5.31
CA VAL A 113 14.47 8.78 -4.46
C VAL A 113 15.01 9.04 -3.06
N HIS A 114 14.94 10.31 -2.62
CA HIS A 114 15.17 10.66 -1.23
C HIS A 114 13.86 10.54 -0.47
N GLY A 115 13.66 9.40 0.19
CA GLY A 115 12.48 9.16 1.03
C GLY A 115 12.55 9.87 2.39
N HIS A 116 11.44 9.82 3.13
CA HIS A 116 11.42 10.28 4.52
C HIS A 116 12.31 9.39 5.40
N GLN A 117 12.89 9.98 6.46
CA GLN A 117 13.55 9.20 7.49
C GLN A 117 12.45 8.54 8.37
N TYR A 118 12.48 7.22 8.44
CA TYR A 118 11.54 6.45 9.24
C TYR A 118 12.16 6.04 10.56
N GLU A 119 11.34 6.00 11.61
CA GLU A 119 11.73 5.42 12.89
C GLU A 119 12.01 3.92 12.70
N ARG A 120 13.15 3.45 13.20
CA ARG A 120 13.53 2.04 13.07
C ARG A 120 12.91 1.22 14.19
N PHE A 121 12.12 0.23 13.84
CA PHE A 121 11.61 -0.77 14.77
C PHE A 121 12.59 -1.93 14.92
N LYS A 122 12.53 -2.59 16.08
CA LYS A 122 13.26 -3.85 16.25
C LYS A 122 12.65 -4.91 15.34
N PRO A 123 13.46 -5.67 14.59
CA PRO A 123 12.96 -6.80 13.84
C PRO A 123 12.16 -7.75 14.76
N HIS A 124 11.01 -8.22 14.29
CA HIS A 124 10.12 -9.15 15.03
C HIS A 124 9.45 -8.58 16.29
N ASP A 125 9.28 -7.27 16.40
CA ASP A 125 8.46 -6.69 17.46
C ASP A 125 6.98 -6.97 17.18
N LYS A 126 6.42 -7.93 17.92
CA LYS A 126 5.01 -8.34 17.80
C LYS A 126 4.03 -7.28 18.34
N SER A 127 4.53 -6.22 18.99
CA SER A 127 3.69 -5.19 19.59
C SER A 127 2.86 -4.44 18.54
N PHE A 128 3.40 -4.27 17.33
CA PHE A 128 2.66 -3.64 16.25
C PHE A 128 1.47 -4.51 15.80
N ASP A 129 1.70 -5.81 15.61
CA ASP A 129 0.66 -6.76 15.21
C ASP A 129 -0.42 -6.86 16.29
N LEU A 130 -0.04 -6.92 17.56
CA LEU A 130 -0.97 -6.93 18.69
C LEU A 130 -1.83 -5.67 18.74
N LEU A 131 -1.26 -4.50 18.50
CA LEU A 131 -2.02 -3.25 18.42
C LEU A 131 -2.96 -3.22 17.21
N ASN A 132 -2.52 -3.72 16.07
CA ASN A 132 -3.36 -3.81 14.88
C ASN A 132 -4.56 -4.75 15.09
N GLU A 133 -4.34 -5.90 15.73
CA GLU A 133 -5.41 -6.81 16.14
C GLU A 133 -6.36 -6.15 17.14
N ALA A 134 -5.83 -5.40 18.10
CA ALA A 134 -6.64 -4.71 19.11
C ALA A 134 -7.50 -3.60 18.48
N VAL A 135 -6.97 -2.85 17.54
CA VAL A 135 -7.72 -1.84 16.75
C VAL A 135 -8.83 -2.52 15.96
N THR A 136 -8.50 -3.58 15.22
CA THR A 136 -9.46 -4.30 14.38
C THR A 136 -10.57 -4.97 15.21
N GLY A 137 -10.19 -5.57 16.34
CA GLY A 137 -11.11 -6.23 17.26
C GLY A 137 -11.78 -5.32 18.27
N GLN A 138 -11.49 -4.00 18.25
CA GLN A 138 -12.01 -3.01 19.21
C GLN A 138 -11.77 -3.42 20.68
N ARG A 139 -10.58 -4.00 20.95
CA ARG A 139 -10.22 -4.52 22.27
C ARG A 139 -9.43 -3.51 23.08
N ILE A 140 -9.71 -3.45 24.38
CA ILE A 140 -9.03 -2.55 25.32
C ILE A 140 -7.57 -3.01 25.48
N CYS A 141 -6.64 -2.07 25.46
CA CYS A 141 -5.22 -2.30 25.65
C CYS A 141 -4.75 -1.75 26.99
N ARG A 142 -3.89 -2.52 27.68
CA ARG A 142 -3.10 -2.06 28.81
C ARG A 142 -1.64 -2.01 28.42
N LEU A 143 -0.99 -0.88 28.72
CA LEU A 143 0.39 -0.64 28.32
C LEU A 143 1.08 0.35 29.26
N THR A 144 2.38 0.40 29.19
CA THR A 144 3.18 1.46 29.84
C THR A 144 3.61 2.47 28.77
N TYR A 145 3.31 3.74 29.02
CA TYR A 145 3.71 4.87 28.17
C TYR A 145 4.46 5.92 28.99
N ARG A 146 5.75 6.15 28.65
CA ARG A 146 6.64 7.03 29.41
C ARG A 146 6.61 6.69 30.92
N ASP A 147 6.84 5.42 31.24
CA ASP A 147 6.90 4.86 32.58
C ASP A 147 5.60 4.95 33.40
N LYS A 148 4.47 5.24 32.74
CA LYS A 148 3.17 5.28 33.39
C LYS A 148 2.24 4.22 32.80
N PRO A 149 1.58 3.41 33.64
CA PRO A 149 0.58 2.45 33.18
C PRO A 149 -0.63 3.18 32.63
N ARG A 150 -1.17 2.68 31.53
CA ARG A 150 -2.31 3.23 30.81
C ARG A 150 -3.27 2.14 30.41
N GLU A 151 -4.55 2.44 30.41
CA GLU A 151 -5.61 1.65 29.81
C GLU A 151 -6.23 2.49 28.70
N LEU A 152 -6.22 1.95 27.48
CA LEU A 152 -6.55 2.68 26.26
C LEU A 152 -7.58 1.92 25.44
N HIS A 153 -8.47 2.66 24.81
CA HIS A 153 -9.36 2.18 23.75
C HIS A 153 -8.73 2.56 22.40
N PRO A 154 -8.13 1.61 21.66
CA PRO A 154 -7.39 1.88 20.44
C PRO A 154 -8.33 2.09 19.26
N TYR A 155 -8.15 3.17 18.48
CA TYR A 155 -8.95 3.47 17.31
C TYR A 155 -8.21 3.26 16.00
N ARG A 156 -6.95 3.72 15.90
CA ARG A 156 -6.18 3.65 14.66
C ARG A 156 -4.67 3.72 14.87
N LEU A 157 -3.92 3.03 14.04
CA LEU A 157 -2.48 3.22 13.88
C LEU A 157 -2.24 4.22 12.74
N ILE A 158 -1.48 5.28 13.01
CA ILE A 158 -1.23 6.38 12.09
C ILE A 158 0.28 6.54 11.90
N ASN A 159 0.74 6.51 10.65
CA ASN A 159 2.09 6.94 10.32
C ASN A 159 2.07 8.42 9.94
N LYS A 160 2.80 9.22 10.67
CA LYS A 160 2.97 10.66 10.37
C LYS A 160 4.45 10.98 10.27
N ASN A 161 4.88 11.37 9.07
CA ASN A 161 6.29 11.72 8.80
C ASN A 161 7.28 10.64 9.23
N GLY A 162 6.95 9.36 9.03
CA GLY A 162 7.82 8.23 9.34
C GLY A 162 7.79 7.74 10.79
N ILE A 163 6.94 8.33 11.64
CA ILE A 163 6.74 7.93 13.04
C ILE A 163 5.34 7.32 13.18
N TRP A 164 5.25 6.16 13.82
CA TRP A 164 3.98 5.52 14.09
C TRP A 164 3.39 5.99 15.42
N TYR A 165 2.09 6.24 15.40
CA TYR A 165 1.29 6.63 16.56
C TYR A 165 0.07 5.75 16.68
N LEU A 166 -0.30 5.44 17.91
CA LEU A 166 -1.61 4.90 18.24
C LEU A 166 -2.55 6.05 18.59
N ALA A 167 -3.58 6.27 17.79
CA ALA A 167 -4.72 7.10 18.18
C ALA A 167 -5.64 6.28 19.07
N ALA A 168 -5.81 6.69 20.30
CA ALA A 168 -6.61 5.98 21.30
C ALA A 168 -7.28 6.95 22.25
N THR A 169 -8.38 6.54 22.87
CA THR A 169 -8.95 7.29 23.99
C THR A 169 -8.43 6.76 25.31
N GLU A 170 -8.14 7.71 26.19
CA GLU A 170 -7.84 7.48 27.60
C GLU A 170 -8.83 8.29 28.41
N GLN A 171 -9.65 7.63 29.21
CA GLN A 171 -10.72 8.26 29.99
C GLN A 171 -11.66 9.14 29.12
N GLY A 172 -12.01 8.66 27.94
CA GLY A 172 -12.87 9.39 26.98
C GLY A 172 -12.16 10.47 26.16
N GLN A 173 -10.89 10.79 26.44
CA GLN A 173 -10.13 11.79 25.70
C GLN A 173 -9.27 11.16 24.60
N LEU A 174 -9.45 11.57 23.36
CA LEU A 174 -8.63 11.14 22.24
C LEU A 174 -7.22 11.72 22.34
N LYS A 175 -6.20 10.82 22.24
CA LYS A 175 -4.77 11.16 22.34
C LYS A 175 -3.98 10.35 21.33
N ALA A 176 -2.80 10.86 20.96
CA ALA A 176 -1.83 10.13 20.17
C ALA A 176 -0.65 9.64 21.03
N PHE A 177 -0.33 8.37 20.92
CA PHE A 177 0.76 7.72 21.65
C PHE A 177 1.81 7.25 20.66
N ALA A 178 3.03 7.82 20.71
CA ALA A 178 4.13 7.38 19.84
C ALA A 178 4.46 5.91 20.12
N PHE A 179 4.44 5.07 19.09
CA PHE A 179 4.60 3.62 19.21
C PHE A 179 5.93 3.24 19.89
N SER A 180 7.02 3.90 19.53
CA SER A 180 8.35 3.67 20.11
C SER A 180 8.46 3.90 21.62
N ARG A 181 7.47 4.57 22.21
CA ARG A 181 7.40 4.83 23.66
C ARG A 181 6.43 3.93 24.40
N ILE A 182 5.83 2.98 23.69
CA ILE A 182 4.93 1.97 24.26
C ILE A 182 5.78 0.79 24.73
N SER A 183 5.50 0.30 25.91
CA SER A 183 6.10 -0.92 26.48
C SER A 183 5.08 -1.70 27.29
N GLN A 184 5.39 -2.95 27.64
CA GLN A 184 4.53 -3.82 28.43
C GLN A 184 3.09 -3.91 27.92
N LEU A 185 2.95 -4.01 26.57
CA LEU A 185 1.64 -4.07 25.92
C LEU A 185 0.94 -5.41 26.20
N SER A 186 -0.31 -5.32 26.60
CA SER A 186 -1.23 -6.45 26.66
C SER A 186 -2.60 -6.06 26.10
N VAL A 187 -3.23 -6.96 25.36
CA VAL A 187 -4.58 -6.80 24.83
C VAL A 187 -5.52 -7.60 25.70
N THR A 188 -6.60 -6.97 26.18
CA THR A 188 -7.59 -7.61 27.01
C THR A 188 -8.66 -8.30 26.17
N GLU A 189 -9.46 -9.19 26.80
CA GLU A 189 -10.65 -9.76 26.15
C GLU A 189 -11.84 -8.78 26.11
N GLN A 190 -11.75 -7.65 26.81
CA GLN A 190 -12.79 -6.63 26.86
C GLN A 190 -12.79 -5.80 25.59
N THR A 191 -13.97 -5.61 25.02
CA THR A 191 -14.21 -4.74 23.87
C THR A 191 -14.82 -3.42 24.31
N PHE A 192 -14.71 -2.39 23.47
CA PHE A 192 -15.37 -1.12 23.65
C PHE A 192 -16.19 -0.77 22.39
N ALA A 193 -17.21 0.05 22.56
CA ALA A 193 -17.98 0.59 21.43
C ALA A 193 -17.28 1.87 20.93
N PRO A 194 -16.83 1.89 19.66
CA PRO A 194 -16.21 3.09 19.11
C PRO A 194 -17.20 4.24 18.99
N ASP A 195 -16.76 5.43 19.34
CA ASP A 195 -17.51 6.66 19.12
C ASP A 195 -17.28 7.17 17.70
N ALA A 196 -18.38 7.31 16.94
CA ALA A 196 -18.34 7.78 15.55
C ALA A 196 -17.76 9.20 15.41
N THR A 197 -17.95 10.07 16.40
CA THR A 197 -17.39 11.42 16.42
C THR A 197 -15.87 11.37 16.52
N ILE A 198 -15.34 10.48 17.36
CA ILE A 198 -13.90 10.29 17.52
C ILE A 198 -13.29 9.70 16.24
N GLN A 199 -13.96 8.74 15.61
CA GLN A 199 -13.53 8.19 14.32
C GLN A 199 -13.48 9.27 13.24
N ALA A 200 -14.53 10.09 13.12
CA ALA A 200 -14.57 11.19 12.17
C ALA A 200 -13.47 12.23 12.44
N ASN A 201 -13.18 12.54 13.72
CA ASN A 201 -12.08 13.42 14.08
C ASN A 201 -10.73 12.86 13.64
N ILE A 202 -10.49 11.58 13.81
CA ILE A 202 -9.23 10.94 13.38
C ILE A 202 -9.10 10.97 11.84
N GLU A 203 -10.19 10.80 11.10
CA GLU A 203 -10.19 10.79 9.64
C GLU A 203 -10.03 12.17 9.01
N ASN A 204 -10.61 13.19 9.63
CA ASN A 204 -10.63 14.55 9.10
C ASN A 204 -9.44 15.40 9.55
N GLU A 205 -8.66 14.93 10.53
CA GLU A 205 -7.51 15.66 11.02
C GLU A 205 -6.24 15.30 10.25
N ASP A 206 -5.61 16.28 9.66
CA ASP A 206 -4.29 16.15 9.00
C ASP A 206 -3.15 15.95 9.99
N ASP A 207 -3.41 16.07 11.31
CA ASP A 207 -2.40 16.03 12.36
C ASP A 207 -2.79 15.06 13.49
N ILE A 208 -1.79 14.69 14.29
CA ILE A 208 -1.93 13.80 15.45
C ILE A 208 -2.24 14.53 16.75
N TRP A 209 -2.35 15.85 16.73
CA TRP A 209 -2.61 16.70 17.89
C TRP A 209 -4.11 16.96 18.10
N PHE A 210 -4.87 15.90 18.39
CA PHE A 210 -6.33 15.90 18.41
C PHE A 210 -6.97 16.86 19.43
N ASN A 211 -6.33 17.11 20.58
CA ASN A 211 -6.91 17.84 21.70
C ASN A 211 -6.23 19.19 21.99
N ARG A 212 -5.47 19.74 21.03
CA ARG A 212 -4.87 21.06 21.20
C ARG A 212 -5.75 22.12 20.58
N GLU A 213 -5.94 23.22 21.29
CA GLU A 213 -6.48 24.43 20.68
C GLU A 213 -5.59 24.82 19.51
N LYS A 214 -6.22 25.00 18.37
CA LYS A 214 -5.54 25.40 17.13
C LYS A 214 -5.76 26.90 16.94
N THR A 215 -4.68 27.63 16.73
CA THR A 215 -4.72 29.05 16.43
C THR A 215 -4.34 29.25 14.97
N GLU A 216 -5.10 30.07 14.28
CA GLU A 216 -4.75 30.54 12.95
C GLU A 216 -3.51 31.43 13.02
N VAL A 217 -2.54 31.16 12.13
CA VAL A 217 -1.31 31.96 12.03
C VAL A 217 -1.21 32.48 10.61
N LEU A 218 -1.21 33.81 10.47
CA LEU A 218 -0.96 34.47 9.20
C LEU A 218 0.53 34.66 9.02
N LEU A 219 1.07 34.06 7.93
CA LEU A 219 2.48 34.17 7.58
C LEU A 219 2.64 35.06 6.33
N SER A 220 3.58 35.97 6.38
CA SER A 220 4.05 36.68 5.18
C SER A 220 5.26 35.96 4.63
N ILE A 221 5.16 35.55 3.37
CA ILE A 221 6.19 34.77 2.70
C ILE A 221 6.95 35.69 1.74
N ALA A 222 8.26 35.66 1.81
CA ALA A 222 9.11 36.47 0.91
C ALA A 222 8.95 36.00 -0.56
N PRO A 223 9.00 36.91 -1.54
CA PRO A 223 8.80 36.56 -2.97
C PRO A 223 9.69 35.44 -3.47
N GLU A 224 10.94 35.38 -3.01
CA GLU A 224 11.96 34.42 -3.44
C GLU A 224 11.59 32.98 -3.12
N ILE A 225 10.79 32.77 -2.06
CA ILE A 225 10.36 31.44 -1.61
C ILE A 225 8.87 31.18 -1.81
N ALA A 226 8.07 32.19 -2.22
CA ALA A 226 6.65 32.08 -2.43
C ALA A 226 6.27 30.97 -3.43
N TYR A 227 7.11 30.75 -4.45
CA TYR A 227 6.94 29.68 -5.43
C TYR A 227 6.80 28.30 -4.79
N TYR A 228 7.57 27.99 -3.74
CA TYR A 228 7.49 26.68 -3.09
C TYR A 228 6.16 26.46 -2.39
N PHE A 229 5.59 27.49 -1.79
CA PHE A 229 4.29 27.44 -1.12
C PHE A 229 3.12 27.34 -2.10
N ARG A 230 3.25 27.91 -3.30
CA ARG A 230 2.26 27.76 -4.38
C ARG A 230 2.30 26.35 -4.97
N ARG A 231 3.49 25.77 -5.09
CA ARG A 231 3.69 24.47 -5.72
C ARG A 231 3.13 23.31 -4.89
N ARG A 232 3.22 23.39 -3.57
CA ARG A 232 2.73 22.34 -2.66
C ARG A 232 2.41 22.92 -1.27
N LYS A 233 1.51 22.23 -0.56
CA LYS A 233 1.28 22.53 0.85
C LYS A 233 2.49 22.11 1.68
N LEU A 234 3.19 23.08 2.28
CA LEU A 234 4.35 22.86 3.15
C LEU A 234 3.97 22.83 4.63
N LEU A 235 2.85 23.48 4.97
CA LEU A 235 2.33 23.58 6.32
C LEU A 235 0.97 22.89 6.44
N PRO A 236 0.63 22.37 7.63
CA PRO A 236 -0.71 21.81 7.88
C PRO A 236 -1.81 22.84 7.62
N LYS A 237 -2.87 22.42 6.91
CA LYS A 237 -4.04 23.28 6.58
C LYS A 237 -3.67 24.62 5.93
N GLN A 238 -2.56 24.65 5.17
CA GLN A 238 -2.10 25.84 4.46
C GLN A 238 -3.14 26.31 3.45
N GLU A 239 -3.49 27.61 3.54
CA GLU A 239 -4.33 28.31 2.57
C GLU A 239 -3.62 29.59 2.12
N LEU A 240 -3.72 29.91 0.83
CA LEU A 240 -3.22 31.17 0.28
C LEU A 240 -4.33 32.22 0.42
N VAL A 241 -4.11 33.19 1.29
CA VAL A 241 -5.12 34.22 1.59
C VAL A 241 -5.08 35.33 0.55
N ARG A 242 -3.88 35.82 0.19
CA ARG A 242 -3.69 36.86 -0.84
C ARG A 242 -2.25 36.85 -1.35
N GLU A 243 -2.06 37.37 -2.55
CA GLU A 243 -0.76 37.75 -3.07
C GLU A 243 -0.50 39.23 -2.77
N LEU A 244 0.73 39.55 -2.38
CA LEU A 244 1.17 40.91 -2.18
C LEU A 244 1.71 41.50 -3.49
N GLU A 245 1.62 42.82 -3.69
CA GLU A 245 2.12 43.50 -4.89
C GLU A 245 3.61 43.25 -5.15
N SER A 246 4.36 42.94 -4.11
CA SER A 246 5.79 42.56 -4.18
C SER A 246 6.01 41.13 -4.65
N GLY A 247 4.96 40.30 -4.92
CA GLY A 247 5.04 38.92 -5.37
C GLY A 247 5.21 37.89 -4.24
N GLY A 248 5.11 38.32 -2.99
CA GLY A 248 5.17 37.47 -1.79
C GLY A 248 3.81 37.03 -1.26
#